data_3f433264b4ef56c432f9dae28b1d4a06
#
_entry.id   3f433264b4ef56c432f9dae28b1d4a06
#
_cell.length_a   1.000
_cell.length_b   1.000
_cell.length_c   1.000
_cell.angle_alpha   90.00
_cell.angle_beta   90.00
_cell.angle_gamma   90.00
#
_symmetry.space_group_name_H-M   'P 1'
#
loop_
_entity.id
_entity.type
_entity.pdbx_description
1 polymer ?
#
loop_
_entity_poly.entity_id
_entity_poly.type
_entity_poly.pdbx_seq_one_letter_code
_entity_poly.pdbx_strand_id
1 'polypeptide(L)'
;MSTTAPTSRWTTANLDPRQAAFWGSTATINAVPACRRSWKTEGAKRRLVRAALSPSPHTNRRYFACGPTQAQAADIFFLDLCAMVPTWALRTGNPDKDVRRSDMEIRLRDGSLIRVAGLDRPSRIEGGFADGVIVDEYGDCRPDVVEEHILPMLVRPGAYLDIVGTPAGRNHWYDLVERIKSGDLPNAAHFTWKGSEVLHLYLGRERAEEVLAQARATMDEDTYAQEWEAAFTSPRNQVYYAFLAEDHVELCPYDPKATLFIGFDFNVSPGVAIICQERRYRGDNPKVDRSEDVTCCVDEIWIEQNSNTQRVCREII
;
A
#
# COMPACT_ATOMS: atom_id res chain seq x y z
N MET A 1 21.02 43.93 3.22
CA MET A 1 20.37 42.89 4.00
C MET A 1 19.49 42.09 3.03
N SER A 2 19.96 40.91 2.67
CA SER A 2 19.18 40.02 1.76
C SER A 2 18.06 39.37 2.56
N THR A 3 16.82 39.84 2.37
CA THR A 3 15.65 39.16 2.90
C THR A 3 15.37 37.96 2.02
N THR A 4 15.96 36.80 2.36
CA THR A 4 15.49 35.54 1.83
C THR A 4 14.04 35.39 2.26
N ALA A 5 13.12 35.37 1.28
CA ALA A 5 11.72 35.04 1.54
C ALA A 5 11.67 33.71 2.29
N PRO A 6 10.84 33.58 3.32
CA PRO A 6 10.72 32.32 4.05
C PRO A 6 10.36 31.23 3.05
N THR A 7 11.23 30.22 2.92
CA THR A 7 10.95 29.03 2.12
C THR A 7 9.64 28.45 2.60
N SER A 8 8.67 28.40 1.70
CA SER A 8 7.35 27.85 2.05
C SER A 8 7.51 26.42 2.53
N ARG A 9 6.87 26.06 3.65
CA ARG A 9 7.03 24.76 4.31
C ARG A 9 6.63 23.55 3.42
N TRP A 10 5.98 23.79 2.29
CA TRP A 10 5.64 22.76 1.30
C TRP A 10 6.60 22.68 0.12
N THR A 11 7.63 23.50 0.07
CA THR A 11 8.71 23.38 -0.92
C THR A 11 9.72 22.36 -0.45
N THR A 12 10.33 21.68 -1.40
CA THR A 12 11.32 20.63 -1.13
C THR A 12 12.68 21.13 -1.61
N ALA A 13 13.70 20.88 -0.80
CA ALA A 13 15.08 21.04 -1.20
C ALA A 13 15.79 19.68 -1.04
N ASN A 14 16.75 19.38 -1.89
CA ASN A 14 17.59 18.18 -1.81
C ASN A 14 16.82 16.84 -1.89
N LEU A 15 16.10 16.63 -2.97
CA LEU A 15 15.49 15.32 -3.26
C LEU A 15 16.46 14.45 -4.07
N ASP A 16 16.47 13.16 -3.76
CA ASP A 16 16.99 12.16 -4.69
C ASP A 16 16.21 12.20 -6.02
N PRO A 17 16.81 11.89 -7.17
CA PRO A 17 16.12 11.88 -8.46
C PRO A 17 14.81 11.06 -8.46
N ARG A 18 14.73 9.95 -7.73
CA ARG A 18 13.52 9.11 -7.62
C ARG A 18 12.42 9.82 -6.84
N GLN A 19 12.78 10.47 -5.74
CA GLN A 19 11.85 11.30 -4.94
C GLN A 19 11.39 12.51 -5.76
N ALA A 20 12.27 13.10 -6.56
CA ALA A 20 11.94 14.21 -7.45
C ALA A 20 10.98 13.75 -8.57
N ALA A 21 11.14 12.54 -9.09
CA ALA A 21 10.22 11.95 -10.06
C ALA A 21 8.82 11.75 -9.48
N PHE A 22 8.70 11.22 -8.26
CA PHE A 22 7.41 11.15 -7.54
C PHE A 22 6.83 12.55 -7.31
N TRP A 23 7.64 13.48 -6.83
CA TRP A 23 7.23 14.87 -6.60
C TRP A 23 6.67 15.55 -7.85
N GLY A 24 7.23 15.26 -9.02
CA GLY A 24 6.83 15.78 -10.32
C GLY A 24 5.79 14.96 -11.06
N SER A 25 5.35 13.83 -10.53
CA SER A 25 4.44 12.94 -11.23
C SER A 25 3.11 13.60 -11.58
N THR A 26 2.63 13.31 -12.78
CA THR A 26 1.31 13.71 -13.30
C THR A 26 0.36 12.51 -13.45
N ALA A 27 0.80 11.32 -13.06
CA ALA A 27 -0.05 10.14 -13.10
C ALA A 27 -1.22 10.26 -12.12
N THR A 28 -2.34 9.65 -12.48
CA THR A 28 -3.53 9.62 -11.62
C THR A 28 -3.31 8.75 -10.39
N ILE A 29 -2.61 7.62 -10.53
CA ILE A 29 -2.30 6.71 -9.44
C ILE A 29 -0.78 6.67 -9.28
N ASN A 30 -0.28 6.98 -8.09
CA ASN A 30 1.13 6.92 -7.76
C ASN A 30 1.32 5.92 -6.61
N ALA A 31 2.01 4.81 -6.87
CA ALA A 31 2.37 3.83 -5.87
C ALA A 31 3.82 4.04 -5.41
N VAL A 32 4.02 4.21 -4.11
CA VAL A 32 5.32 4.53 -3.51
C VAL A 32 5.66 3.54 -2.40
N PRO A 33 5.93 2.26 -2.71
CA PRO A 33 6.56 1.36 -1.76
C PRO A 33 8.01 1.78 -1.57
N ALA A 34 8.34 2.32 -0.39
CA ALA A 34 9.67 2.83 -0.12
C ALA A 34 10.06 2.55 1.33
N CYS A 35 11.37 2.58 1.60
CA CYS A 35 11.91 2.27 2.91
C CYS A 35 11.39 3.20 4.01
N ARG A 36 11.53 2.78 5.25
CA ARG A 36 11.16 3.58 6.42
C ARG A 36 12.00 4.86 6.51
N ARG A 37 11.41 5.96 7.02
CA ARG A 37 12.07 7.26 7.23
C ARG A 37 12.70 7.86 5.98
N SER A 38 12.07 7.66 4.83
CA SER A 38 12.62 8.01 3.52
C SER A 38 11.87 9.13 2.81
N TRP A 39 11.16 9.97 3.53
CA TRP A 39 10.44 11.12 3.01
C TRP A 39 9.13 10.78 2.23
N LYS A 40 8.73 9.51 2.08
CA LYS A 40 7.54 9.14 1.32
C LYS A 40 6.27 9.88 1.79
N THR A 41 5.95 9.79 3.06
CA THR A 41 4.79 10.45 3.68
C THR A 41 4.92 11.98 3.66
N GLU A 42 6.11 12.49 3.97
CA GLU A 42 6.39 13.93 3.94
C GLU A 42 6.26 14.50 2.52
N GLY A 43 6.73 13.76 1.51
CA GLY A 43 6.57 14.11 0.11
C GLY A 43 5.11 14.15 -0.32
N ALA A 44 4.33 13.18 0.08
CA ALA A 44 2.90 13.12 -0.20
C ALA A 44 2.15 14.30 0.44
N LYS A 45 2.40 14.61 1.73
CA LYS A 45 1.84 15.79 2.42
C LYS A 45 2.12 17.08 1.66
N ARG A 46 3.37 17.29 1.25
CA ARG A 46 3.78 18.50 0.51
C ARG A 46 3.16 18.56 -0.87
N ARG A 47 3.05 17.44 -1.59
CA ARG A 47 2.33 17.37 -2.87
C ARG A 47 0.87 17.78 -2.69
N LEU A 48 0.20 17.25 -1.67
CA LEU A 48 -1.20 17.57 -1.39
C LEU A 48 -1.39 19.05 -1.08
N VAL A 49 -0.56 19.64 -0.20
CA VAL A 49 -0.63 21.07 0.12
C VAL A 49 -0.32 21.91 -1.13
N ARG A 50 0.70 21.55 -1.92
CA ARG A 50 1.01 22.22 -3.18
C ARG A 50 -0.18 22.20 -4.13
N ALA A 51 -0.81 21.04 -4.32
CA ALA A 51 -1.98 20.91 -5.18
C ALA A 51 -3.16 21.74 -4.67
N ALA A 52 -3.41 21.72 -3.35
CA ALA A 52 -4.49 22.49 -2.73
C ALA A 52 -4.29 24.00 -2.85
N LEU A 53 -3.05 24.47 -2.88
CA LEU A 53 -2.72 25.91 -2.99
C LEU A 53 -2.44 26.38 -4.43
N SER A 54 -2.32 25.46 -5.37
CA SER A 54 -2.08 25.80 -6.78
C SER A 54 -3.33 26.37 -7.44
N PRO A 55 -3.17 27.32 -8.38
CA PRO A 55 -4.29 27.80 -9.20
C PRO A 55 -5.00 26.64 -9.91
N SER A 56 -6.31 26.67 -9.95
CA SER A 56 -7.14 25.65 -10.61
C SER A 56 -8.40 26.29 -11.17
N PRO A 57 -8.94 25.78 -12.28
CA PRO A 57 -10.24 26.20 -12.77
C PRO A 57 -11.40 25.71 -11.86
N HIS A 58 -11.13 24.74 -10.98
CA HIS A 58 -12.13 24.19 -10.07
C HIS A 58 -12.05 24.89 -8.71
N THR A 59 -13.20 25.29 -8.20
CA THR A 59 -13.41 25.74 -6.81
C THR A 59 -13.92 24.61 -5.95
N ASN A 60 -13.90 24.80 -4.63
CA ASN A 60 -14.42 23.81 -3.67
C ASN A 60 -13.76 22.43 -3.83
N ARG A 61 -12.46 22.41 -4.10
CA ARG A 61 -11.69 21.16 -4.23
C ARG A 61 -11.60 20.43 -2.90
N ARG A 62 -11.52 19.11 -2.96
CA ARG A 62 -11.45 18.25 -1.78
C ARG A 62 -10.19 17.40 -1.82
N TYR A 63 -9.42 17.51 -0.77
CA TYR A 63 -8.19 16.74 -0.57
C TYR A 63 -8.31 15.89 0.68
N PHE A 64 -7.93 14.63 0.58
CA PHE A 64 -7.97 13.69 1.69
C PHE A 64 -6.58 13.16 2.00
N ALA A 65 -6.22 13.13 3.29
CA ALA A 65 -5.03 12.47 3.80
C ALA A 65 -5.49 11.31 4.70
N CYS A 66 -5.28 10.09 4.24
CA CYS A 66 -5.88 8.91 4.81
C CYS A 66 -4.83 7.96 5.39
N GLY A 67 -5.16 7.33 6.50
CA GLY A 67 -4.41 6.23 7.11
C GLY A 67 -5.32 5.06 7.45
N PRO A 68 -4.78 3.92 7.91
CA PRO A 68 -5.58 2.73 8.22
C PRO A 68 -6.70 2.99 9.21
N THR A 69 -6.42 3.73 10.28
CA THR A 69 -7.41 4.14 11.30
C THR A 69 -7.45 5.65 11.47
N GLN A 70 -8.55 6.17 12.05
CA GLN A 70 -8.67 7.61 12.32
C GLN A 70 -7.58 8.13 13.25
N ALA A 71 -7.18 7.36 14.26
CA ALA A 71 -6.12 7.77 15.18
C ALA A 71 -4.77 7.85 14.48
N GLN A 72 -4.40 6.82 13.71
CA GLN A 72 -3.16 6.82 12.92
C GLN A 72 -3.13 7.95 11.88
N ALA A 73 -4.22 8.16 11.15
CA ALA A 73 -4.31 9.26 10.19
C ALA A 73 -4.13 10.62 10.88
N ALA A 74 -4.75 10.83 12.05
CA ALA A 74 -4.61 12.07 12.81
C ALA A 74 -3.15 12.31 13.24
N ASP A 75 -2.49 11.28 13.77
CA ASP A 75 -1.09 11.37 14.24
C ASP A 75 -0.10 11.63 13.09
N ILE A 76 -0.33 10.99 11.94
CA ILE A 76 0.55 11.12 10.78
C ILE A 76 0.39 12.49 10.09
N PHE A 77 -0.85 12.97 9.95
CA PHE A 77 -1.14 14.04 9.01
C PHE A 77 -1.56 15.36 9.64
N PHE A 78 -2.42 15.35 10.67
CA PHE A 78 -3.22 16.53 10.99
C PHE A 78 -2.40 17.74 11.41
N LEU A 79 -1.50 17.57 12.39
CA LEU A 79 -0.70 18.69 12.89
C LEU A 79 0.28 19.21 11.83
N ASP A 80 0.87 18.31 11.05
CA ASP A 80 1.80 18.67 10.00
C ASP A 80 1.11 19.47 8.88
N LEU A 81 -0.06 19.02 8.44
CA LEU A 81 -0.85 19.75 7.42
C LEU A 81 -1.29 21.11 7.94
N CYS A 82 -1.72 21.23 9.20
CA CYS A 82 -2.00 22.53 9.82
C CYS A 82 -0.79 23.45 9.82
N ALA A 83 0.41 22.91 10.07
CA ALA A 83 1.64 23.70 10.07
C ALA A 83 2.14 24.06 8.65
N MET A 84 1.82 23.24 7.65
CA MET A 84 2.20 23.47 6.25
C MET A 84 1.31 24.52 5.56
N VAL A 85 0.02 24.54 5.87
CA VAL A 85 -0.93 25.48 5.25
C VAL A 85 -0.73 26.89 5.82
N PRO A 86 -0.34 27.88 5.02
CA PRO A 86 -0.11 29.22 5.51
C PRO A 86 -1.43 29.95 5.83
N THR A 87 -1.41 30.84 6.79
CA THR A 87 -2.60 31.57 7.24
C THR A 87 -3.30 32.37 6.12
N TRP A 88 -2.53 32.91 5.16
CA TRP A 88 -3.11 33.62 4.03
C TRP A 88 -3.96 32.73 3.10
N ALA A 89 -3.73 31.42 3.11
CA ALA A 89 -4.49 30.46 2.30
C ALA A 89 -5.76 29.96 3.01
N LEU A 90 -5.87 30.18 4.31
CA LEU A 90 -7.04 29.81 5.08
C LEU A 90 -8.26 30.66 4.67
N ARG A 91 -9.45 30.11 4.80
CA ARG A 91 -10.72 30.73 4.37
C ARG A 91 -10.92 32.13 4.92
N THR A 92 -10.72 32.34 6.20
CA THR A 92 -10.84 33.65 6.88
C THR A 92 -9.48 34.22 7.26
N GLY A 93 -8.39 33.46 7.10
CA GLY A 93 -7.07 33.80 7.56
C GLY A 93 -6.84 33.53 9.06
N ASN A 94 -7.84 33.00 9.74
CA ASN A 94 -7.80 32.71 11.17
C ASN A 94 -7.82 31.19 11.41
N PRO A 95 -6.72 30.58 11.92
CA PRO A 95 -6.68 29.15 12.21
C PRO A 95 -7.76 28.65 13.18
N ASP A 96 -8.14 29.46 14.16
CA ASP A 96 -9.16 29.06 15.14
C ASP A 96 -10.57 28.88 14.53
N LYS A 97 -10.81 29.54 13.38
CA LYS A 97 -12.08 29.44 12.65
C LYS A 97 -12.04 28.44 11.50
N ASP A 98 -10.87 28.26 10.90
CA ASP A 98 -10.71 27.52 9.64
C ASP A 98 -10.13 26.13 9.82
N VAL A 99 -9.49 25.84 10.97
CA VAL A 99 -9.01 24.51 11.35
C VAL A 99 -10.00 23.88 12.33
N ARG A 100 -10.78 22.91 11.83
CA ARG A 100 -11.77 22.19 12.64
C ARG A 100 -11.16 20.89 13.15
N ARG A 101 -10.73 20.89 14.40
CA ARG A 101 -10.09 19.71 15.02
C ARG A 101 -11.05 18.54 15.21
N SER A 102 -12.33 18.78 15.49
CA SER A 102 -13.35 17.74 15.62
C SER A 102 -13.58 16.96 14.33
N ASP A 103 -13.51 17.67 13.20
CA ASP A 103 -13.79 17.14 11.87
C ASP A 103 -12.51 16.78 11.13
N MET A 104 -11.33 17.08 11.71
CA MET A 104 -10.02 16.95 11.08
C MET A 104 -9.94 17.68 9.73
N GLU A 105 -10.50 18.90 9.65
CA GLU A 105 -10.60 19.69 8.43
C GLU A 105 -9.80 21.00 8.49
N ILE A 106 -9.18 21.36 7.36
CA ILE A 106 -8.56 22.67 7.10
C ILE A 106 -9.29 23.30 5.93
N ARG A 107 -9.90 24.46 6.15
CA ARG A 107 -10.72 25.17 5.14
C ARG A 107 -9.93 26.26 4.47
N LEU A 108 -9.92 26.24 3.13
CA LEU A 108 -9.13 27.14 2.30
C LEU A 108 -10.01 28.28 1.73
N ARG A 109 -9.34 29.36 1.27
CA ARG A 109 -9.96 30.60 0.81
C ARG A 109 -10.87 30.42 -0.40
N ASP A 110 -10.52 29.53 -1.32
CA ASP A 110 -11.28 29.22 -2.54
C ASP A 110 -12.47 28.26 -2.31
N GLY A 111 -12.78 27.97 -1.04
CA GLY A 111 -13.80 27.02 -0.65
C GLY A 111 -13.30 25.57 -0.59
N SER A 112 -12.07 25.31 -1.01
CA SER A 112 -11.46 24.00 -0.94
C SER A 112 -11.21 23.59 0.51
N LEU A 113 -11.06 22.29 0.74
CA LEU A 113 -10.76 21.74 2.06
C LEU A 113 -9.74 20.60 1.97
N ILE A 114 -8.96 20.46 3.05
CA ILE A 114 -8.14 19.30 3.31
C ILE A 114 -8.74 18.59 4.53
N ARG A 115 -9.03 17.29 4.39
CA ARG A 115 -9.56 16.46 5.49
C ARG A 115 -8.64 15.29 5.76
N VAL A 116 -8.46 14.98 7.05
CA VAL A 116 -7.76 13.79 7.49
C VAL A 116 -8.78 12.74 7.93
N ALA A 117 -8.64 11.51 7.43
CA ALA A 117 -9.62 10.46 7.66
C ALA A 117 -8.99 9.06 7.80
N GLY A 118 -9.56 8.23 8.67
CA GLY A 118 -9.23 6.81 8.76
C GLY A 118 -10.08 5.99 7.80
N LEU A 119 -9.43 5.02 7.14
CA LEU A 119 -10.05 4.10 6.19
C LEU A 119 -10.67 2.85 6.85
N ASP A 120 -10.60 2.75 8.19
CA ASP A 120 -11.40 1.82 8.99
C ASP A 120 -12.91 2.00 8.76
N ARG A 121 -13.32 3.21 8.36
CA ARG A 121 -14.69 3.55 7.95
C ARG A 121 -14.64 4.41 6.68
N PRO A 122 -14.62 3.77 5.49
CA PRO A 122 -14.51 4.50 4.21
C PRO A 122 -15.62 5.51 3.97
N SER A 123 -16.80 5.31 4.55
CA SER A 123 -17.91 6.28 4.50
C SER A 123 -17.57 7.69 4.99
N ARG A 124 -16.46 7.87 5.72
CA ARG A 124 -15.98 9.20 6.12
C ARG A 124 -15.50 10.06 4.97
N ILE A 125 -15.06 9.44 3.88
CA ILE A 125 -14.55 10.15 2.68
C ILE A 125 -15.56 10.12 1.53
N GLU A 126 -16.55 9.26 1.57
CA GLU A 126 -17.58 9.13 0.54
C GLU A 126 -18.48 10.38 0.44
N GLY A 127 -19.20 10.48 -0.66
CA GLY A 127 -20.25 11.50 -0.86
C GLY A 127 -19.80 12.73 -1.63
N GLY A 128 -18.76 12.64 -2.45
CA GLY A 128 -18.35 13.74 -3.31
C GLY A 128 -17.14 13.41 -4.16
N PHE A 129 -16.64 14.44 -4.85
CA PHE A 129 -15.40 14.33 -5.63
C PHE A 129 -14.19 14.47 -4.71
N ALA A 130 -13.08 13.85 -5.10
CA ALA A 130 -11.76 14.13 -4.57
C ALA A 130 -10.86 14.68 -5.69
N ASP A 131 -10.09 15.71 -5.39
CA ASP A 131 -9.10 16.29 -6.30
C ASP A 131 -7.69 15.78 -6.00
N GLY A 132 -7.48 15.25 -4.79
CA GLY A 132 -6.27 14.55 -4.42
C GLY A 132 -6.48 13.72 -3.15
N VAL A 133 -5.94 12.52 -3.16
CA VAL A 133 -6.00 11.59 -2.01
C VAL A 133 -4.61 11.08 -1.72
N ILE A 134 -4.24 11.02 -0.44
CA ILE A 134 -3.11 10.27 0.06
C ILE A 134 -3.65 9.08 0.83
N VAL A 135 -3.08 7.91 0.62
CA VAL A 135 -3.24 6.74 1.48
C VAL A 135 -1.87 6.35 2.01
N ASP A 136 -1.66 6.48 3.31
CA ASP A 136 -0.42 6.04 3.96
C ASP A 136 -0.62 4.68 4.64
N GLU A 137 0.44 3.88 4.67
CA GLU A 137 0.48 2.50 5.16
C GLU A 137 -0.67 1.65 4.56
N TYR A 138 -0.77 1.67 3.22
CA TYR A 138 -1.85 0.97 2.49
C TYR A 138 -1.86 -0.53 2.77
N GLY A 139 -0.71 -1.14 3.04
CA GLY A 139 -0.63 -2.56 3.42
C GLY A 139 -1.47 -2.94 4.65
N ASP A 140 -1.77 -1.97 5.52
CA ASP A 140 -2.58 -2.13 6.73
C ASP A 140 -4.05 -1.73 6.52
N CYS A 141 -4.40 -1.23 5.33
CA CYS A 141 -5.77 -0.89 4.98
C CYS A 141 -6.53 -2.12 4.47
N ARG A 142 -7.85 -2.00 4.36
CA ARG A 142 -8.67 -3.02 3.71
C ARG A 142 -8.34 -3.09 2.21
N PRO A 143 -8.29 -4.29 1.59
CA PRO A 143 -7.94 -4.44 0.18
C PRO A 143 -8.85 -3.67 -0.79
N ASP A 144 -10.16 -3.61 -0.48
CA ASP A 144 -11.21 -3.02 -1.30
C ASP A 144 -11.24 -1.49 -1.31
N VAL A 145 -10.57 -0.84 -0.34
CA VAL A 145 -10.72 0.59 -0.07
C VAL A 145 -10.34 1.48 -1.26
N VAL A 146 -9.34 1.10 -2.02
CA VAL A 146 -8.90 1.90 -3.18
C VAL A 146 -9.90 1.76 -4.33
N GLU A 147 -10.26 0.53 -4.69
CA GLU A 147 -11.09 0.27 -5.87
C GLU A 147 -12.56 0.65 -5.64
N GLU A 148 -13.12 0.35 -4.48
CA GLU A 148 -14.54 0.57 -4.20
C GLU A 148 -14.85 1.98 -3.71
N HIS A 149 -13.93 2.62 -2.96
CA HIS A 149 -14.24 3.87 -2.27
C HIS A 149 -13.47 5.08 -2.81
N ILE A 150 -12.18 4.94 -3.17
CA ILE A 150 -11.35 6.09 -3.56
C ILE A 150 -11.42 6.37 -5.06
N LEU A 151 -11.17 5.38 -5.91
CA LEU A 151 -11.14 5.58 -7.37
C LEU A 151 -12.43 6.18 -7.93
N PRO A 152 -13.65 5.81 -7.46
CA PRO A 152 -14.89 6.42 -7.92
C PRO A 152 -15.01 7.93 -7.60
N MET A 153 -14.21 8.44 -6.65
CA MET A 153 -14.21 9.88 -6.31
C MET A 153 -13.29 10.71 -7.23
N LEU A 154 -12.33 10.07 -7.91
CA LEU A 154 -11.30 10.74 -8.73
C LEU A 154 -11.77 11.02 -10.17
N VAL A 155 -12.94 11.60 -10.34
CA VAL A 155 -13.55 11.79 -11.66
C VAL A 155 -13.22 13.15 -12.30
N ARG A 156 -12.61 14.07 -11.55
CA ARG A 156 -12.24 15.37 -12.08
C ARG A 156 -10.90 15.32 -12.83
N PRO A 157 -10.74 16.07 -13.92
CA PRO A 157 -9.45 16.17 -14.60
C PRO A 157 -8.36 16.67 -13.65
N GLY A 158 -7.22 15.95 -13.61
CA GLY A 158 -6.11 16.27 -12.73
C GLY A 158 -6.26 15.77 -11.29
N ALA A 159 -7.32 15.05 -10.96
CA ALA A 159 -7.44 14.33 -9.70
C ALA A 159 -6.39 13.21 -9.61
N TYR A 160 -5.88 12.96 -8.40
CA TYR A 160 -4.80 11.99 -8.21
C TYR A 160 -4.90 11.24 -6.89
N LEU A 161 -4.24 10.09 -6.85
CA LEU A 161 -4.08 9.22 -5.69
C LEU A 161 -2.59 8.92 -5.47
N ASP A 162 -2.08 9.32 -4.32
CA ASP A 162 -0.74 8.95 -3.85
C ASP A 162 -0.89 7.87 -2.78
N ILE A 163 -0.45 6.65 -3.08
CA ILE A 163 -0.43 5.52 -2.15
C ILE A 163 0.99 5.33 -1.70
N VAL A 164 1.25 5.55 -0.42
CA VAL A 164 2.59 5.44 0.16
C VAL A 164 2.59 4.42 1.29
N GLY A 165 3.70 3.79 1.54
CA GLY A 165 3.84 2.83 2.64
C GLY A 165 5.16 2.07 2.56
N THR A 166 5.50 1.41 3.65
CA THR A 166 6.57 0.44 3.66
C THR A 166 6.02 -0.88 3.11
N PRO A 167 6.74 -1.61 2.26
CA PRO A 167 6.32 -2.95 1.84
C PRO A 167 6.06 -3.85 3.06
N ALA A 168 5.01 -4.65 3.01
CA ALA A 168 4.63 -5.55 4.10
C ALA A 168 4.11 -6.87 3.54
N GLY A 169 4.99 -7.83 3.34
CA GLY A 169 4.62 -9.13 2.76
C GLY A 169 4.08 -9.01 1.32
N ARG A 170 3.58 -10.11 0.78
CA ARG A 170 2.90 -10.15 -0.53
C ARG A 170 1.38 -10.09 -0.31
N ASN A 171 0.87 -8.92 -0.01
CA ASN A 171 -0.54 -8.62 0.20
C ASN A 171 -1.11 -7.79 -0.96
N HIS A 172 -2.33 -7.29 -0.83
CA HIS A 172 -2.99 -6.41 -1.81
C HIS A 172 -2.15 -5.17 -2.21
N TRP A 173 -1.22 -4.71 -1.34
CA TRP A 173 -0.27 -3.65 -1.66
C TRP A 173 0.74 -4.11 -2.70
N TYR A 174 1.28 -5.32 -2.53
CA TYR A 174 2.14 -5.96 -3.51
C TYR A 174 1.41 -6.14 -4.85
N ASP A 175 0.19 -6.68 -4.83
CA ASP A 175 -0.59 -6.93 -6.04
C ASP A 175 -0.87 -5.65 -6.83
N LEU A 176 -1.20 -4.54 -6.14
CA LEU A 176 -1.38 -3.24 -6.77
C LEU A 176 -0.08 -2.75 -7.45
N VAL A 177 1.06 -2.89 -6.77
CA VAL A 177 2.36 -2.50 -7.32
C VAL A 177 2.70 -3.32 -8.56
N GLU A 178 2.48 -4.64 -8.54
CA GLU A 178 2.76 -5.50 -9.69
C GLU A 178 1.82 -5.18 -10.89
N ARG A 179 0.54 -4.91 -10.65
CA ARG A 179 -0.40 -4.44 -11.68
C ARG A 179 0.01 -3.10 -12.31
N ILE A 180 0.64 -2.21 -11.55
CA ILE A 180 1.18 -0.96 -12.09
C ILE A 180 2.43 -1.23 -12.94
N LYS A 181 3.32 -2.10 -12.47
CA LYS A 181 4.56 -2.47 -13.19
C LYS A 181 4.28 -3.21 -14.50
N SER A 182 3.28 -4.08 -14.53
CA SER A 182 2.86 -4.80 -15.75
C SER A 182 2.18 -3.88 -16.78
N GLY A 183 1.75 -2.68 -16.37
CA GLY A 183 1.00 -1.75 -17.23
C GLY A 183 -0.50 -2.01 -17.30
N ASP A 184 -1.03 -2.88 -16.43
CA ASP A 184 -2.45 -3.22 -16.39
C ASP A 184 -3.33 -2.06 -15.87
N LEU A 185 -2.71 -1.09 -15.19
CA LEU A 185 -3.41 0.09 -14.70
C LEU A 185 -3.03 1.33 -15.53
N PRO A 186 -3.97 1.91 -16.29
CA PRO A 186 -3.70 3.08 -17.10
C PRO A 186 -3.41 4.30 -16.22
N ASN A 187 -2.52 5.17 -16.69
CA ASN A 187 -2.15 6.42 -16.03
C ASN A 187 -1.71 6.23 -14.56
N ALA A 188 -0.99 5.14 -14.30
CA ALA A 188 -0.40 4.80 -13.02
C ALA A 188 1.12 4.81 -13.09
N ALA A 189 1.78 5.17 -11.98
CA ALA A 189 3.23 5.24 -11.89
C ALA A 189 3.71 4.59 -10.56
N HIS A 190 4.85 3.92 -10.65
CA HIS A 190 5.51 3.28 -9.51
C HIS A 190 6.83 3.99 -9.21
N PHE A 191 7.04 4.27 -7.92
CA PHE A 191 8.24 4.89 -7.41
C PHE A 191 8.74 4.10 -6.21
N THR A 192 10.04 3.87 -6.13
CA THR A 192 10.65 3.19 -4.98
C THR A 192 12.04 3.71 -4.73
N TRP A 193 12.48 3.65 -3.48
CA TRP A 193 13.85 3.96 -3.06
C TRP A 193 14.22 3.25 -1.76
N LYS A 194 15.50 2.95 -1.64
CA LYS A 194 16.09 2.24 -0.50
C LYS A 194 16.69 3.21 0.51
N GLY A 195 16.87 2.75 1.74
CA GLY A 195 17.54 3.53 2.78
C GLY A 195 18.95 3.98 2.39
N SER A 196 19.73 3.10 1.77
CA SER A 196 21.09 3.41 1.28
C SER A 196 21.13 4.52 0.23
N GLU A 197 20.02 4.76 -0.47
CA GLU A 197 19.93 5.74 -1.54
C GLU A 197 19.51 7.13 -1.05
N VAL A 198 18.81 7.24 0.08
CA VAL A 198 18.16 8.48 0.48
C VAL A 198 18.45 8.95 1.91
N LEU A 199 18.80 8.07 2.85
CA LEU A 199 18.98 8.46 4.25
C LEU A 199 20.08 9.50 4.45
N HIS A 200 21.14 9.45 3.65
CA HIS A 200 22.24 10.41 3.72
C HIS A 200 21.80 11.86 3.46
N LEU A 201 20.69 12.08 2.76
CA LEU A 201 20.12 13.41 2.49
C LEU A 201 19.56 14.08 3.75
N TYR A 202 19.18 13.28 4.74
CA TYR A 202 18.53 13.75 5.98
C TYR A 202 19.43 13.65 7.20
N LEU A 203 20.28 12.61 7.26
CA LEU A 203 21.09 12.29 8.43
C LEU A 203 22.58 12.66 8.25
N GLY A 204 23.00 12.95 7.00
CA GLY A 204 24.41 12.95 6.62
C GLY A 204 24.92 11.52 6.38
N ARG A 205 26.02 11.39 5.62
CA ARG A 205 26.52 10.09 5.13
C ARG A 205 26.92 9.15 6.27
N GLU A 206 27.76 9.61 7.17
CA GLU A 206 28.27 8.82 8.31
C GLU A 206 27.13 8.25 9.16
N ARG A 207 26.19 9.10 9.55
CA ARG A 207 25.04 8.67 10.38
C ARG A 207 24.11 7.74 9.65
N ALA A 208 23.91 7.91 8.37
CA ALA A 208 23.07 7.00 7.54
C ALA A 208 23.70 5.60 7.47
N GLU A 209 25.04 5.52 7.28
CA GLU A 209 25.78 4.27 7.25
C GLU A 209 25.71 3.55 8.61
N GLU A 210 25.90 4.27 9.73
CA GLU A 210 25.74 3.71 11.08
C GLU A 210 24.35 3.14 11.33
N VAL A 211 23.28 3.86 10.96
CA VAL A 211 21.90 3.43 11.16
C VAL A 211 21.61 2.16 10.37
N LEU A 212 22.06 2.08 9.11
CA LEU A 212 21.86 0.91 8.27
C LEU A 212 22.69 -0.30 8.78
N ALA A 213 23.92 -0.07 9.20
CA ALA A 213 24.77 -1.12 9.77
C ALA A 213 24.16 -1.70 11.06
N GLN A 214 23.68 -0.82 11.95
CA GLN A 214 23.00 -1.23 13.18
C GLN A 214 21.72 -2.02 12.89
N ALA A 215 20.89 -1.53 11.95
CA ALA A 215 19.68 -2.22 11.56
C ALA A 215 19.99 -3.62 10.99
N ARG A 216 21.00 -3.74 10.13
CA ARG A 216 21.42 -5.03 9.56
C ARG A 216 21.93 -6.01 10.61
N ALA A 217 22.59 -5.51 11.67
CA ALA A 217 23.08 -6.34 12.76
C ALA A 217 21.99 -6.81 13.75
N THR A 218 20.85 -6.12 13.80
CA THR A 218 19.80 -6.35 14.81
C THR A 218 18.51 -6.95 14.25
N MET A 219 18.29 -6.83 12.96
CA MET A 219 17.08 -7.33 12.27
C MET A 219 17.40 -8.65 11.55
N ASP A 220 16.39 -9.50 11.39
CA ASP A 220 16.49 -10.59 10.43
C ASP A 220 16.50 -10.05 8.99
N GLU A 221 16.96 -10.87 8.05
CA GLU A 221 17.21 -10.48 6.67
C GLU A 221 15.94 -9.99 5.96
N ASP A 222 14.79 -10.65 6.19
CA ASP A 222 13.52 -10.29 5.55
C ASP A 222 12.99 -8.97 6.09
N THR A 223 13.05 -8.76 7.41
CA THR A 223 12.68 -7.50 8.04
C THR A 223 13.59 -6.36 7.57
N TYR A 224 14.90 -6.60 7.47
CA TYR A 224 15.82 -5.60 6.93
C TYR A 224 15.50 -5.25 5.47
N ALA A 225 15.28 -6.26 4.64
CA ALA A 225 14.93 -6.06 3.24
C ALA A 225 13.62 -5.27 3.09
N GLN A 226 12.61 -5.57 3.90
CA GLN A 226 11.34 -4.87 3.91
C GLN A 226 11.48 -3.41 4.36
N GLU A 227 12.08 -3.18 5.52
CA GLU A 227 12.13 -1.88 6.16
C GLU A 227 13.13 -0.90 5.51
N TRP A 228 14.26 -1.40 5.01
CA TRP A 228 15.34 -0.56 4.52
C TRP A 228 15.64 -0.70 3.02
N GLU A 229 15.32 -1.84 2.40
CA GLU A 229 15.52 -2.05 0.97
C GLU A 229 14.24 -1.93 0.14
N ALA A 230 13.12 -1.62 0.79
CA ALA A 230 11.80 -1.49 0.18
C ALA A 230 11.36 -2.75 -0.61
N ALA A 231 11.72 -3.93 -0.11
CA ALA A 231 11.40 -5.19 -0.73
C ALA A 231 10.08 -5.76 -0.18
N PHE A 232 9.25 -6.31 -1.04
CA PHE A 232 8.12 -7.14 -0.62
C PHE A 232 8.65 -8.55 -0.35
N THR A 233 8.81 -8.90 0.92
CA THR A 233 9.29 -10.23 1.34
C THR A 233 8.10 -11.16 1.58
N SER A 234 8.30 -12.45 1.36
CA SER A 234 7.31 -13.44 1.80
C SER A 234 7.45 -13.65 3.30
N PRO A 235 6.35 -13.69 4.07
CA PRO A 235 6.44 -13.94 5.51
C PRO A 235 7.13 -15.26 5.80
N ARG A 236 8.14 -15.28 6.68
CA ARG A 236 8.76 -16.52 7.18
C ARG A 236 7.80 -17.43 7.96
N ASN A 237 6.63 -16.89 8.34
CA ASN A 237 5.54 -17.63 8.98
C ASN A 237 4.57 -18.29 7.97
N GLN A 238 4.91 -18.30 6.68
CA GLN A 238 4.18 -19.12 5.73
C GLN A 238 4.39 -20.60 6.13
N VAL A 239 3.31 -21.33 6.33
CA VAL A 239 3.36 -22.75 6.76
C VAL A 239 4.27 -23.56 5.83
N TYR A 240 4.29 -23.20 4.56
CA TYR A 240 5.21 -23.73 3.54
C TYR A 240 6.15 -22.61 3.06
N TYR A 241 7.16 -22.28 3.87
CA TYR A 241 8.13 -21.20 3.59
C TYR A 241 8.91 -21.39 2.27
N ALA A 242 9.03 -22.64 1.81
CA ALA A 242 9.68 -22.98 0.54
C ALA A 242 8.74 -22.96 -0.67
N PHE A 243 7.43 -22.66 -0.48
CA PHE A 243 6.47 -22.63 -1.57
C PHE A 243 6.68 -21.39 -2.45
N LEU A 244 7.00 -21.64 -3.71
CA LEU A 244 7.07 -20.63 -4.78
C LEU A 244 6.06 -21.03 -5.84
N ALA A 245 5.12 -20.13 -6.16
CA ALA A 245 4.07 -20.45 -7.15
C ALA A 245 4.66 -20.84 -8.51
N GLU A 246 5.72 -20.19 -8.95
CA GLU A 246 6.46 -20.49 -10.18
C GLU A 246 7.11 -21.90 -10.23
N ASP A 247 7.40 -22.45 -9.05
CA ASP A 247 8.05 -23.76 -8.92
C ASP A 247 7.06 -24.87 -8.57
N HIS A 248 5.95 -24.55 -7.89
CA HIS A 248 5.08 -25.54 -7.25
C HIS A 248 3.64 -25.55 -7.78
N VAL A 249 3.27 -24.60 -8.66
CA VAL A 249 1.95 -24.57 -9.28
C VAL A 249 2.07 -24.98 -10.74
N GLU A 250 1.58 -26.18 -11.04
CA GLU A 250 1.52 -26.73 -12.39
C GLU A 250 0.10 -27.30 -12.66
N LEU A 251 -0.23 -27.45 -13.93
CA LEU A 251 -1.46 -28.15 -14.32
C LEU A 251 -1.36 -29.62 -13.90
N CYS A 252 -2.18 -30.01 -12.95
CA CYS A 252 -2.17 -31.32 -12.34
C CYS A 252 -3.53 -32.01 -12.53
N PRO A 253 -3.84 -32.59 -13.72
CA PRO A 253 -5.13 -33.18 -14.00
C PRO A 253 -5.39 -34.42 -13.13
N TYR A 254 -6.64 -34.60 -12.69
CA TYR A 254 -7.04 -35.76 -11.92
C TYR A 254 -6.80 -37.09 -12.66
N ASP A 255 -6.20 -38.06 -11.98
CA ASP A 255 -6.01 -39.43 -12.47
C ASP A 255 -7.00 -40.39 -11.74
N PRO A 256 -8.00 -40.95 -12.44
CA PRO A 256 -8.99 -41.82 -11.83
C PRO A 256 -8.40 -43.18 -11.32
N LYS A 257 -7.15 -43.49 -11.65
CA LYS A 257 -6.47 -44.69 -11.21
C LYS A 257 -5.57 -44.47 -9.99
N ALA A 258 -5.25 -43.24 -9.63
CA ALA A 258 -4.43 -42.93 -8.48
C ALA A 258 -5.29 -42.80 -7.21
N THR A 259 -4.69 -43.19 -6.07
CA THR A 259 -5.35 -43.07 -4.76
C THR A 259 -5.57 -41.59 -4.41
N LEU A 260 -6.76 -41.29 -3.89
CA LEU A 260 -7.06 -39.99 -3.32
C LEU A 260 -6.70 -39.94 -1.85
N PHE A 261 -6.07 -38.82 -1.48
CA PHE A 261 -5.84 -38.43 -0.10
C PHE A 261 -6.63 -37.15 0.15
N ILE A 262 -7.41 -37.10 1.22
CA ILE A 262 -8.26 -35.95 1.53
C ILE A 262 -7.87 -35.44 2.90
N GLY A 263 -7.38 -34.21 2.94
CA GLY A 263 -7.09 -33.47 4.17
C GLY A 263 -8.28 -32.58 4.54
N PHE A 264 -8.77 -32.66 5.79
CA PHE A 264 -9.85 -31.83 6.30
C PHE A 264 -9.35 -30.83 7.33
N ASP A 265 -9.83 -29.58 7.20
CA ASP A 265 -9.84 -28.60 8.29
C ASP A 265 -11.29 -28.45 8.79
N PHE A 266 -11.56 -28.94 10.02
CA PHE A 266 -12.89 -29.06 10.60
C PHE A 266 -13.40 -27.76 11.23
N ASN A 267 -13.21 -26.65 10.59
CA ASN A 267 -13.77 -25.38 11.01
C ASN A 267 -15.22 -25.20 10.56
N VAL A 268 -15.98 -24.40 11.31
CA VAL A 268 -17.38 -24.06 10.97
C VAL A 268 -17.45 -22.98 9.89
N SER A 269 -16.43 -22.11 9.85
CA SER A 269 -16.35 -21.00 8.90
C SER A 269 -14.90 -20.53 8.73
N PRO A 270 -14.25 -20.81 7.61
CA PRO A 270 -14.66 -21.75 6.57
C PRO A 270 -14.39 -23.20 6.97
N GLY A 271 -15.12 -24.15 6.39
CA GLY A 271 -14.75 -25.55 6.36
C GLY A 271 -14.02 -25.86 5.07
N VAL A 272 -12.84 -26.48 5.16
CA VAL A 272 -11.96 -26.72 4.02
C VAL A 272 -11.62 -28.18 3.89
N ALA A 273 -11.56 -28.69 2.66
CA ALA A 273 -10.90 -29.95 2.38
C ALA A 273 -10.00 -29.80 1.15
N ILE A 274 -8.84 -30.44 1.19
CA ILE A 274 -7.90 -30.50 0.08
C ILE A 274 -7.87 -31.92 -0.45
N ILE A 275 -7.99 -32.09 -1.76
CA ILE A 275 -7.97 -33.37 -2.44
C ILE A 275 -6.63 -33.54 -3.14
N CYS A 276 -5.88 -34.54 -2.75
CA CYS A 276 -4.54 -34.79 -3.25
C CYS A 276 -4.38 -36.18 -3.86
N GLN A 277 -3.41 -36.32 -4.74
CA GLN A 277 -2.95 -37.58 -5.28
C GLN A 277 -1.43 -37.67 -5.25
N GLU A 278 -0.90 -38.81 -4.84
CA GLU A 278 0.55 -39.11 -5.03
C GLU A 278 0.76 -39.76 -6.38
N ARG A 279 1.76 -39.25 -7.10
CA ARG A 279 2.12 -39.78 -8.42
C ARG A 279 3.54 -39.44 -8.80
N ARG A 280 4.09 -40.21 -9.74
CA ARG A 280 5.38 -39.89 -10.36
C ARG A 280 5.32 -38.54 -11.06
N TYR A 281 6.31 -37.67 -10.78
CA TYR A 281 6.39 -36.36 -11.43
C TYR A 281 6.50 -36.50 -12.96
N ARG A 282 5.69 -35.77 -13.71
CA ARG A 282 5.68 -35.77 -15.18
C ARG A 282 5.73 -34.36 -15.76
N GLY A 283 5.86 -33.33 -14.93
CA GLY A 283 5.96 -31.95 -15.36
C GLY A 283 7.31 -31.59 -15.98
N ASP A 284 7.44 -30.34 -16.39
CA ASP A 284 8.62 -29.80 -17.07
C ASP A 284 9.51 -28.94 -16.15
N ASN A 285 9.22 -28.87 -14.84
CA ASN A 285 10.04 -28.12 -13.89
C ASN A 285 11.42 -28.78 -13.76
N PRO A 286 12.52 -28.14 -14.18
CA PRO A 286 13.86 -28.71 -14.13
C PRO A 286 14.41 -28.90 -12.72
N LYS A 287 13.75 -28.34 -11.70
CA LYS A 287 14.15 -28.47 -10.29
C LYS A 287 13.62 -29.76 -9.65
N VAL A 288 12.68 -30.46 -10.30
CA VAL A 288 12.08 -31.69 -9.78
C VAL A 288 12.57 -32.89 -10.60
N ASP A 289 13.12 -33.90 -9.90
CA ASP A 289 13.55 -35.14 -10.54
C ASP A 289 12.31 -35.93 -11.00
N ARG A 290 12.28 -36.31 -12.28
CA ARG A 290 11.20 -37.14 -12.85
C ARG A 290 11.08 -38.54 -12.24
N SER A 291 12.07 -38.94 -11.45
CA SER A 291 12.03 -40.20 -10.69
C SER A 291 11.33 -40.07 -9.34
N GLU A 292 11.07 -38.87 -8.87
CA GLU A 292 10.43 -38.60 -7.58
C GLU A 292 8.90 -38.75 -7.64
N ASP A 293 8.33 -39.16 -6.55
CA ASP A 293 6.89 -39.13 -6.33
C ASP A 293 6.53 -37.78 -5.70
N VAL A 294 5.52 -37.14 -6.25
CA VAL A 294 5.04 -35.83 -5.81
C VAL A 294 3.59 -35.91 -5.35
N THR A 295 3.24 -35.14 -4.33
CA THR A 295 1.87 -34.96 -3.90
C THR A 295 1.27 -33.79 -4.68
N CYS A 296 0.26 -34.10 -5.51
CA CYS A 296 -0.47 -33.11 -6.29
C CYS A 296 -1.79 -32.76 -5.61
N CYS A 297 -2.01 -31.51 -5.26
CA CYS A 297 -3.33 -31.01 -4.90
C CYS A 297 -4.13 -30.83 -6.19
N VAL A 298 -5.15 -31.65 -6.39
CA VAL A 298 -5.91 -31.73 -7.64
C VAL A 298 -7.23 -30.97 -7.56
N ASP A 299 -7.75 -30.73 -6.34
CA ASP A 299 -8.96 -29.97 -6.10
C ASP A 299 -9.04 -29.50 -4.65
N GLU A 300 -9.93 -28.54 -4.41
CA GLU A 300 -10.24 -28.03 -3.06
C GLU A 300 -11.74 -27.86 -2.87
N ILE A 301 -12.20 -28.02 -1.62
CA ILE A 301 -13.54 -27.72 -1.20
C ILE A 301 -13.49 -26.59 -0.19
N TRP A 302 -14.20 -25.51 -0.49
CA TRP A 302 -14.29 -24.36 0.37
C TRP A 302 -15.72 -24.03 0.71
N ILE A 303 -16.11 -24.16 1.99
CA ILE A 303 -17.46 -23.87 2.48
C ILE A 303 -17.38 -22.69 3.43
N GLU A 304 -17.75 -21.53 2.95
CA GLU A 304 -17.54 -20.24 3.63
C GLU A 304 -18.21 -20.15 5.01
N GLN A 305 -19.44 -20.69 5.13
CA GLN A 305 -20.21 -20.60 6.38
C GLN A 305 -21.03 -21.87 6.62
N ASN A 306 -21.29 -22.16 7.92
CA ASN A 306 -22.11 -23.29 8.34
C ASN A 306 -21.58 -24.64 7.81
N SER A 307 -20.27 -24.80 7.78
CA SER A 307 -19.65 -26.05 7.42
C SER A 307 -19.83 -27.10 8.51
N ASN A 308 -19.95 -28.34 8.07
CA ASN A 308 -19.84 -29.53 8.92
C ASN A 308 -19.32 -30.68 8.08
N THR A 309 -18.85 -31.74 8.74
CA THR A 309 -18.28 -32.93 8.07
C THR A 309 -19.20 -33.51 7.01
N GLN A 310 -20.49 -33.61 7.27
CA GLN A 310 -21.46 -34.18 6.31
C GLN A 310 -21.61 -33.32 5.05
N ARG A 311 -21.55 -32.00 5.20
CA ARG A 311 -21.64 -31.08 4.08
C ARG A 311 -20.38 -31.14 3.21
N VAL A 312 -19.21 -31.12 3.83
CA VAL A 312 -17.93 -31.27 3.09
C VAL A 312 -17.88 -32.61 2.37
N CYS A 313 -18.27 -33.72 3.03
CA CYS A 313 -18.31 -35.04 2.38
C CYS A 313 -19.29 -35.14 1.19
N ARG A 314 -20.34 -34.33 1.16
CA ARG A 314 -21.27 -34.31 0.02
C ARG A 314 -20.69 -33.61 -1.20
N GLU A 315 -19.82 -32.66 -1.01
CA GLU A 315 -19.13 -31.97 -2.10
C GLU A 315 -18.00 -32.81 -2.72
N ILE A 316 -17.55 -33.86 -2.03
CA ILE A 316 -16.50 -34.78 -2.53
C ILE A 316 -17.09 -35.83 -3.49
N ILE A 317 -18.38 -36.16 -3.38
CA ILE A 317 -19.05 -37.23 -4.13
C ILE A 317 -19.66 -36.67 -5.43
#